data_0f964ee483e5cf662578e31ffc191aa8
#
_entry.id   0f964ee483e5cf662578e31ffc191aa8
#
_cell.length_a   1.000
_cell.length_b   1.000
_cell.length_c   1.000
_cell.angle_alpha   90.00
_cell.angle_beta   90.00
_cell.angle_gamma   90.00
#
_symmetry.space_group_name_H-M   'P 1'
#
loop_
_entity.id
_entity.type
_entity.pdbx_description
1 polymer ?
#
loop_
_entity_poly.entity_id
_entity_poly.type
_entity_poly.pdbx_seq_one_letter_code
_entity_poly.pdbx_strand_id
1 'polypeptide(L)'
;MKEFVFSPEQIGNVEDPAAFVLKKAKRPGLKIVKRFIDARHKDKIKVIYRVEEDSKEDSEVSALPYKGKTFIKDRPVIVGFGPAGMYAGLVLASYGLDPVIIEKGRKVEDRTEDVAKYKKDASLDPSSNIQFGEGGAGTFSDGKLYTGVSSGLKAYIGEKMVKYGASEEILYDSHPHVGTDKLVSVVRGIREEIISLGGEVHFEEEFIGFEQDTDGRVCAVNTNKATYKTKNVILAVGNSSRELFRSLKDVLGLTSKPFSVGVRIEHLREDIDKAMYGFDTASYKNICAANYKLAVDTDTGSKLYTFCMCPGGEVVPSASIKDTIVTNGMSYSRRDGDNSNAALLIPYDPSRYSDDPLYGMEYQDALERKAYEATGRSGLAPSVTYGELCKNARNATSVKPTYLPGTASCNMLEIFTQEQVDTLVDGIRLMGRKIRGFDSGSAVLTAPETRSSSPVRIPRDKETYESVLVKGVYPSGEGAGYAGGIMSSAIDGIKCANRVAQSMLN
;
A
#
# COMPACT_ATOMS: atom_id res chain seq x y z
N MET A 1 17.27 14.64 24.54
CA MET A 1 17.62 13.79 23.37
C MET A 1 19.11 13.47 23.37
N LYS A 2 19.53 12.20 23.23
CA LYS A 2 20.94 11.76 23.13
C LYS A 2 21.07 10.91 21.86
N GLU A 3 22.17 11.07 21.13
CA GLU A 3 22.43 10.35 19.90
C GLU A 3 23.59 9.35 20.09
N PHE A 4 23.40 8.13 19.57
CA PHE A 4 24.38 7.07 19.53
C PHE A 4 24.67 6.69 18.09
N VAL A 5 25.93 6.71 17.72
CA VAL A 5 26.40 6.45 16.35
C VAL A 5 27.24 5.19 16.35
N PHE A 6 26.93 4.26 15.45
CA PHE A 6 27.63 2.99 15.27
C PHE A 6 28.02 2.79 13.82
N SER A 7 29.11 2.07 13.58
CA SER A 7 29.37 1.49 12.26
C SER A 7 28.53 0.22 12.04
N PRO A 8 28.34 -0.25 10.79
CA PRO A 8 27.68 -1.53 10.50
C PRO A 8 28.28 -2.71 11.29
N GLU A 9 29.61 -2.77 11.44
CA GLU A 9 30.32 -3.84 12.16
C GLU A 9 30.00 -3.84 13.65
N GLN A 10 29.73 -2.68 14.23
CA GLN A 10 29.45 -2.52 15.67
C GLN A 10 28.04 -2.93 16.06
N ILE A 11 27.06 -2.78 15.17
CA ILE A 11 25.64 -2.97 15.51
C ILE A 11 24.94 -4.02 14.63
N GLY A 12 25.48 -4.29 13.43
CA GLY A 12 24.81 -5.05 12.40
C GLY A 12 24.50 -6.50 12.74
N ASN A 13 25.27 -7.11 13.66
CA ASN A 13 25.07 -8.49 14.10
C ASN A 13 24.83 -8.63 15.61
N VAL A 14 24.49 -7.53 16.30
CA VAL A 14 24.08 -7.57 17.71
C VAL A 14 22.72 -8.27 17.82
N GLU A 15 22.54 -9.16 18.79
CA GLU A 15 21.32 -9.96 18.96
C GLU A 15 20.09 -9.08 19.23
N ASP A 16 20.23 -8.10 20.12
CA ASP A 16 19.22 -7.09 20.42
C ASP A 16 19.85 -5.68 20.35
N PRO A 17 19.74 -5.01 19.20
CA PRO A 17 20.29 -3.68 19.03
C PRO A 17 19.66 -2.63 19.96
N ALA A 18 18.37 -2.74 20.26
CA ALA A 18 17.66 -1.80 21.10
C ALA A 18 18.19 -1.89 22.55
N ALA A 19 18.23 -3.09 23.13
CA ALA A 19 18.78 -3.30 24.46
C ALA A 19 20.28 -2.90 24.54
N PHE A 20 21.04 -3.19 23.49
CA PHE A 20 22.46 -2.79 23.42
C PHE A 20 22.63 -1.27 23.48
N VAL A 21 21.83 -0.51 22.72
CA VAL A 21 21.87 0.96 22.70
C VAL A 21 21.45 1.53 24.06
N LEU A 22 20.33 1.03 24.63
CA LEU A 22 19.83 1.50 25.93
C LEU A 22 20.82 1.19 27.06
N LYS A 23 21.48 0.02 27.05
CA LYS A 23 22.56 -0.32 27.99
C LYS A 23 23.74 0.67 27.91
N LYS A 24 24.14 1.07 26.69
CA LYS A 24 25.17 2.09 26.49
C LYS A 24 24.79 3.48 27.01
N ALA A 25 23.49 3.78 27.02
CA ALA A 25 22.99 5.05 27.53
C ALA A 25 23.20 5.22 29.05
N LYS A 26 23.38 4.11 29.79
CA LYS A 26 23.71 4.08 31.25
C LYS A 26 22.73 4.87 32.13
N ARG A 27 21.48 5.01 31.70
CA ARG A 27 20.42 5.75 32.41
C ARG A 27 19.08 4.98 32.26
N PRO A 28 18.35 4.69 33.35
CA PRO A 28 17.04 4.05 33.29
C PRO A 28 15.99 5.03 32.74
N GLY A 29 14.86 4.49 32.29
CA GLY A 29 13.71 5.27 31.83
C GLY A 29 13.94 5.99 30.48
N LEU A 30 14.82 5.45 29.64
CA LEU A 30 15.03 5.94 28.27
C LEU A 30 14.35 5.01 27.27
N LYS A 31 13.82 5.60 26.17
CA LYS A 31 13.33 4.88 25.00
C LYS A 31 14.03 5.32 23.73
N ILE A 32 14.13 4.44 22.76
CA ILE A 32 14.56 4.78 21.41
C ILE A 32 13.40 5.46 20.70
N VAL A 33 13.65 6.66 20.17
CA VAL A 33 12.63 7.44 19.45
C VAL A 33 12.90 7.53 17.96
N LYS A 34 14.14 7.21 17.52
CA LYS A 34 14.49 7.20 16.11
C LYS A 34 15.68 6.31 15.83
N ARG A 35 15.62 5.56 14.74
CA ARG A 35 16.72 4.84 14.10
C ARG A 35 16.80 5.22 12.63
N PHE A 36 17.99 5.44 12.09
CA PHE A 36 18.21 5.65 10.67
C PHE A 36 19.64 5.32 10.25
N ILE A 37 19.83 5.04 8.96
CA ILE A 37 21.14 4.81 8.36
C ILE A 37 21.56 6.08 7.61
N ASP A 38 22.72 6.62 7.96
CA ASP A 38 23.34 7.71 7.20
C ASP A 38 24.35 7.12 6.21
N ALA A 39 23.96 7.07 4.95
CA ALA A 39 24.74 6.53 3.84
C ALA A 39 25.24 7.62 2.88
N ARG A 40 25.30 8.89 3.29
CA ARG A 40 25.81 9.99 2.44
C ARG A 40 27.28 9.79 2.05
N HIS A 41 28.05 9.09 2.89
CA HIS A 41 29.44 8.71 2.65
C HIS A 41 29.55 7.19 2.70
N LYS A 42 29.70 6.55 1.54
CA LYS A 42 29.72 5.07 1.39
C LYS A 42 30.87 4.38 2.14
N ASP A 43 31.96 5.06 2.34
CA ASP A 43 33.13 4.62 3.12
C ASP A 43 32.94 4.77 4.64
N LYS A 44 31.89 5.45 5.09
CA LYS A 44 31.64 5.79 6.50
C LYS A 44 30.14 5.71 6.83
N ILE A 45 29.51 4.60 6.47
CA ILE A 45 28.11 4.35 6.82
C ILE A 45 27.94 4.38 8.34
N LYS A 46 26.87 5.05 8.79
CA LYS A 46 26.54 5.18 10.21
C LYS A 46 25.12 4.69 10.46
N VAL A 47 24.95 3.88 11.49
CA VAL A 47 23.64 3.54 12.05
C VAL A 47 23.43 4.39 13.29
N ILE A 48 22.43 5.22 13.27
CA ILE A 48 22.21 6.26 14.28
C ILE A 48 20.94 5.98 15.03
N TYR A 49 21.04 5.97 16.37
CA TYR A 49 19.90 5.84 17.28
C TYR A 49 19.75 7.12 18.11
N ARG A 50 18.55 7.65 18.20
CA ARG A 50 18.19 8.73 19.11
C ARG A 50 17.38 8.19 20.27
N VAL A 51 17.74 8.63 21.47
CA VAL A 51 17.17 8.16 22.74
C VAL A 51 16.70 9.36 23.54
N GLU A 52 15.51 9.25 24.12
CA GLU A 52 14.88 10.27 24.98
C GLU A 52 14.37 9.65 26.27
N GLU A 53 14.02 10.49 27.23
CA GLU A 53 13.28 10.04 28.41
C GLU A 53 11.92 9.54 27.98
N ASP A 54 11.48 8.44 28.57
CA ASP A 54 10.15 7.89 28.31
C ASP A 54 9.11 8.80 28.99
N SER A 55 8.76 9.88 28.29
CA SER A 55 7.60 10.68 28.64
C SER A 55 6.39 9.89 28.14
N LYS A 56 5.50 9.50 29.04
CA LYS A 56 4.17 9.01 28.67
C LYS A 56 3.38 10.20 28.11
N GLU A 57 3.68 10.58 26.86
CA GLU A 57 2.73 11.41 26.11
C GLU A 57 1.59 10.49 25.69
N ASP A 58 0.40 10.76 26.22
CA ASP A 58 -0.83 10.14 25.74
C ASP A 58 -0.94 10.41 24.23
N SER A 59 -0.99 9.35 23.42
CA SER A 59 -1.31 9.51 22.00
C SER A 59 -2.68 10.18 21.88
N GLU A 60 -2.92 11.00 20.86
CA GLU A 60 -4.23 11.65 20.61
C GLU A 60 -5.42 10.68 20.66
N VAL A 61 -5.16 9.38 20.63
CA VAL A 61 -6.17 8.30 20.62
C VAL A 61 -6.25 7.56 21.94
N SER A 62 -5.24 7.63 22.83
CA SER A 62 -5.37 7.11 24.20
C SER A 62 -6.48 7.84 25.00
N ALA A 63 -6.94 8.97 24.47
CA ALA A 63 -8.04 9.75 25.00
C ALA A 63 -9.43 9.35 24.44
N LEU A 64 -9.56 8.30 23.61
CA LEU A 64 -10.88 7.82 23.19
C LEU A 64 -11.43 6.86 24.28
N PRO A 65 -12.25 7.34 25.22
CA PRO A 65 -12.76 6.51 26.29
C PRO A 65 -13.77 5.51 25.70
N TYR A 66 -13.60 4.22 25.98
CA TYR A 66 -14.68 3.25 25.85
C TYR A 66 -15.85 3.71 26.77
N LYS A 67 -16.95 4.15 26.17
CA LYS A 67 -18.12 4.67 26.91
C LYS A 67 -19.12 3.60 27.35
N GLY A 68 -18.77 2.30 27.23
CA GLY A 68 -19.71 1.21 27.49
C GLY A 68 -20.69 1.00 26.31
N LYS A 69 -21.47 -0.09 26.37
CA LYS A 69 -22.50 -0.36 25.34
C LYS A 69 -23.59 0.71 25.41
N THR A 70 -23.66 1.55 24.39
CA THR A 70 -24.81 2.42 24.17
C THR A 70 -25.78 1.65 23.25
N PHE A 71 -27.05 1.55 23.64
CA PHE A 71 -28.05 0.97 22.73
C PHE A 71 -28.20 1.88 21.52
N ILE A 72 -27.72 1.42 20.36
CA ILE A 72 -27.73 2.18 19.11
C ILE A 72 -28.74 1.53 18.18
N LYS A 73 -29.74 2.32 17.80
CA LYS A 73 -30.81 1.87 16.89
C LYS A 73 -30.28 1.63 15.47
N ASP A 74 -29.35 2.48 15.02
CA ASP A 74 -28.83 2.48 13.65
C ASP A 74 -27.29 2.32 13.71
N ARG A 75 -26.82 1.09 13.58
CA ARG A 75 -25.38 0.75 13.60
C ARG A 75 -24.67 1.35 12.38
N PRO A 76 -23.46 1.94 12.51
CA PRO A 76 -22.71 2.40 11.36
C PRO A 76 -22.23 1.20 10.50
N VAL A 77 -22.30 1.36 9.18
CA VAL A 77 -21.82 0.36 8.23
C VAL A 77 -20.51 0.83 7.60
N ILE A 78 -19.56 -0.08 7.49
CA ILE A 78 -18.27 0.15 6.81
C ILE A 78 -18.20 -0.80 5.63
N VAL A 79 -17.96 -0.24 4.44
CA VAL A 79 -17.79 -1.01 3.20
C VAL A 79 -16.32 -1.11 2.85
N GLY A 80 -15.78 -2.32 2.90
CA GLY A 80 -14.38 -2.63 2.68
C GLY A 80 -13.58 -2.76 3.99
N PHE A 81 -12.73 -3.80 4.07
CA PHE A 81 -11.92 -4.12 5.24
C PHE A 81 -10.42 -4.03 4.95
N GLY A 82 -10.03 -3.04 4.12
CA GLY A 82 -8.65 -2.57 3.98
C GLY A 82 -8.23 -1.66 5.14
N PRO A 83 -7.01 -1.05 5.12
CA PRO A 83 -6.51 -0.26 6.25
C PRO A 83 -7.45 0.85 6.70
N ALA A 84 -8.17 1.52 5.80
CA ALA A 84 -9.14 2.54 6.17
C ALA A 84 -10.33 1.94 6.94
N GLY A 85 -10.93 0.87 6.40
CA GLY A 85 -12.09 0.21 7.04
C GLY A 85 -11.73 -0.47 8.36
N MET A 86 -10.57 -1.13 8.45
CA MET A 86 -10.09 -1.77 9.67
C MET A 86 -9.95 -0.78 10.83
N TYR A 87 -9.23 0.32 10.60
CA TYR A 87 -9.02 1.31 11.66
C TYR A 87 -10.26 2.14 11.95
N ALA A 88 -11.14 2.36 10.95
CA ALA A 88 -12.47 2.94 11.20
C ALA A 88 -13.32 2.03 12.08
N GLY A 89 -13.36 0.74 11.77
CA GLY A 89 -14.07 -0.28 12.55
C GLY A 89 -13.57 -0.38 13.99
N LEU A 90 -12.25 -0.40 14.16
CA LEU A 90 -11.62 -0.45 15.48
C LEU A 90 -12.00 0.78 16.34
N VAL A 91 -11.99 1.97 15.75
CA VAL A 91 -12.36 3.20 16.45
C VAL A 91 -13.84 3.21 16.81
N LEU A 92 -14.73 2.89 15.88
CA LEU A 92 -16.19 2.85 16.15
C LEU A 92 -16.54 1.80 17.20
N ALA A 93 -15.93 0.61 17.13
CA ALA A 93 -16.10 -0.43 18.14
C ALA A 93 -15.58 0.02 19.52
N SER A 94 -14.46 0.75 19.58
CA SER A 94 -13.93 1.32 20.83
C SER A 94 -14.85 2.37 21.44
N TYR A 95 -15.68 3.02 20.65
CA TYR A 95 -16.74 3.92 21.13
C TYR A 95 -18.03 3.19 21.56
N GLY A 96 -18.10 1.85 21.41
CA GLY A 96 -19.30 1.05 21.70
C GLY A 96 -20.41 1.23 20.66
N LEU A 97 -20.06 1.58 19.41
CA LEU A 97 -21.01 1.83 18.31
C LEU A 97 -21.32 0.58 17.47
N ASP A 98 -20.82 -0.58 17.87
CA ASP A 98 -21.06 -1.91 17.28
C ASP A 98 -21.08 -1.88 15.72
N PRO A 99 -20.00 -1.46 15.02
CA PRO A 99 -20.01 -1.29 13.57
C PRO A 99 -20.25 -2.62 12.84
N VAL A 100 -20.94 -2.57 11.70
CA VAL A 100 -21.05 -3.67 10.74
C VAL A 100 -20.08 -3.42 9.61
N ILE A 101 -19.16 -4.34 9.38
CA ILE A 101 -18.15 -4.26 8.33
C ILE A 101 -18.45 -5.30 7.26
N ILE A 102 -18.48 -4.87 5.99
CA ILE A 102 -18.78 -5.69 4.83
C ILE A 102 -17.51 -5.76 3.98
N GLU A 103 -17.01 -6.98 3.72
CA GLU A 103 -15.86 -7.23 2.87
C GLU A 103 -16.24 -8.25 1.77
N LYS A 104 -15.97 -7.86 0.52
CA LYS A 104 -16.25 -8.67 -0.66
C LYS A 104 -15.44 -9.98 -0.69
N GLY A 105 -14.18 -9.92 -0.25
CA GLY A 105 -13.28 -11.06 -0.28
C GLY A 105 -13.31 -11.90 0.97
N ARG A 106 -12.35 -12.81 1.06
CA ARG A 106 -12.25 -13.78 2.15
C ARG A 106 -11.44 -13.25 3.33
N LYS A 107 -11.52 -13.99 4.44
CA LYS A 107 -10.62 -13.82 5.59
C LYS A 107 -9.17 -13.97 5.16
N VAL A 108 -8.26 -13.33 5.88
CA VAL A 108 -6.84 -13.31 5.54
C VAL A 108 -6.22 -14.71 5.48
N GLU A 109 -6.72 -15.65 6.26
CA GLU A 109 -6.29 -17.04 6.25
C GLU A 109 -6.58 -17.69 4.89
N ASP A 110 -7.85 -17.70 4.46
CA ASP A 110 -8.30 -18.29 3.19
C ASP A 110 -7.74 -17.52 1.99
N ARG A 111 -7.71 -16.19 2.11
CA ARG A 111 -7.15 -15.30 1.10
C ARG A 111 -5.66 -15.57 0.82
N THR A 112 -4.89 -15.96 1.84
CA THR A 112 -3.48 -16.35 1.67
C THR A 112 -3.36 -17.56 0.75
N GLU A 113 -4.28 -18.52 0.84
CA GLU A 113 -4.33 -19.68 -0.04
C GLU A 113 -4.73 -19.27 -1.48
N ASP A 114 -5.72 -18.37 -1.64
CA ASP A 114 -6.12 -17.85 -2.94
C ASP A 114 -4.96 -17.14 -3.65
N VAL A 115 -4.21 -16.32 -2.94
CA VAL A 115 -3.03 -15.61 -3.47
C VAL A 115 -1.91 -16.61 -3.83
N ALA A 116 -1.68 -17.63 -3.00
CA ALA A 116 -0.69 -18.66 -3.30
C ALA A 116 -1.07 -19.46 -4.55
N LYS A 117 -2.36 -19.79 -4.71
CA LYS A 117 -2.89 -20.47 -5.90
C LYS A 117 -2.72 -19.61 -7.14
N TYR A 118 -3.07 -18.31 -7.06
CA TYR A 118 -2.90 -17.38 -8.18
C TYR A 118 -1.43 -17.28 -8.62
N LYS A 119 -0.51 -17.17 -7.67
CA LYS A 119 0.94 -17.19 -7.95
C LYS A 119 1.40 -18.49 -8.63
N LYS A 120 0.76 -19.62 -8.35
CA LYS A 120 1.16 -20.93 -8.88
C LYS A 120 0.68 -21.18 -10.30
N ASP A 121 -0.57 -20.88 -10.61
CA ASP A 121 -1.25 -21.34 -11.82
C ASP A 121 -2.06 -20.26 -12.56
N ALA A 122 -1.88 -18.98 -12.21
CA ALA A 122 -2.61 -17.83 -12.78
C ALA A 122 -4.14 -17.89 -12.57
N SER A 123 -4.65 -18.73 -11.67
CA SER A 123 -6.09 -18.80 -11.39
C SER A 123 -6.53 -17.67 -10.48
N LEU A 124 -7.02 -16.57 -11.08
CA LEU A 124 -7.53 -15.41 -10.36
C LEU A 124 -8.95 -15.65 -9.85
N ASP A 125 -9.15 -15.48 -8.53
CA ASP A 125 -10.47 -15.22 -7.95
C ASP A 125 -10.73 -13.71 -7.93
N PRO A 126 -11.72 -13.18 -8.69
CA PRO A 126 -12.02 -11.75 -8.72
C PRO A 126 -12.49 -11.17 -7.39
N SER A 127 -12.93 -12.02 -6.47
CA SER A 127 -13.44 -11.59 -5.16
C SER A 127 -12.37 -11.67 -4.06
N SER A 128 -11.38 -12.59 -4.19
CA SER A 128 -10.34 -12.82 -3.17
C SER A 128 -8.96 -12.95 -3.84
N ASN A 129 -8.15 -11.90 -3.74
CA ASN A 129 -6.86 -11.78 -4.42
C ASN A 129 -5.95 -10.76 -3.72
N ILE A 130 -4.91 -10.24 -4.36
CA ILE A 130 -4.02 -9.22 -3.77
C ILE A 130 -4.73 -7.87 -3.54
N GLN A 131 -5.80 -7.57 -4.26
CA GLN A 131 -6.54 -6.31 -4.12
C GLN A 131 -7.71 -6.41 -3.13
N PHE A 132 -8.45 -7.51 -3.17
CA PHE A 132 -9.68 -7.74 -2.40
C PHE A 132 -9.51 -8.82 -1.34
N GLY A 133 -10.22 -8.65 -0.24
CA GLY A 133 -10.20 -9.49 0.94
C GLY A 133 -9.66 -8.75 2.16
N GLU A 134 -9.72 -9.41 3.30
CA GLU A 134 -9.34 -8.86 4.60
C GLU A 134 -7.96 -8.22 4.59
N GLY A 135 -7.87 -6.97 5.06
CA GLY A 135 -6.65 -6.17 5.08
C GLY A 135 -6.35 -5.42 3.77
N GLY A 136 -7.16 -5.65 2.70
CA GLY A 136 -7.03 -4.97 1.41
C GLY A 136 -5.67 -5.22 0.74
N ALA A 137 -5.31 -4.40 -0.25
CA ALA A 137 -4.05 -4.53 -0.99
C ALA A 137 -2.80 -4.37 -0.11
N GLY A 138 -2.93 -3.76 1.08
CA GLY A 138 -1.83 -3.58 2.02
C GLY A 138 -1.25 -4.88 2.57
N THR A 139 -2.06 -5.93 2.75
CA THR A 139 -1.66 -7.20 3.37
C THR A 139 -0.56 -7.93 2.60
N PHE A 140 -0.63 -7.92 1.27
CA PHE A 140 0.34 -8.58 0.38
C PHE A 140 1.27 -7.56 -0.28
N SER A 141 1.80 -6.63 0.51
CA SER A 141 2.74 -5.60 0.10
C SER A 141 4.01 -5.63 0.97
N ASP A 142 4.96 -4.74 0.73
CA ASP A 142 6.10 -4.54 1.63
C ASP A 142 5.69 -4.05 3.03
N GLY A 143 4.47 -3.53 3.18
CA GLY A 143 4.00 -3.03 4.46
C GLY A 143 4.66 -1.74 4.91
N LYS A 144 5.04 -0.86 3.97
CA LYS A 144 5.61 0.46 4.30
C LYS A 144 4.64 1.31 5.10
N LEU A 145 5.14 1.87 6.19
CA LEU A 145 4.39 2.76 7.06
C LEU A 145 4.80 4.23 6.91
N TYR A 146 5.79 4.50 6.05
CA TYR A 146 6.19 5.89 5.77
C TYR A 146 5.08 6.66 5.07
N THR A 147 4.75 7.84 5.59
CA THR A 147 3.78 8.77 5.00
C THR A 147 4.21 10.20 5.24
N GLY A 148 3.94 11.08 4.28
CA GLY A 148 4.11 12.53 4.43
C GLY A 148 3.02 13.18 5.29
N VAL A 149 1.98 12.47 5.69
CA VAL A 149 0.92 13.00 6.56
C VAL A 149 1.46 13.18 7.96
N SER A 150 1.41 14.40 8.49
CA SER A 150 1.70 14.68 9.89
C SER A 150 0.45 14.42 10.73
N SER A 151 0.52 13.49 11.68
CA SER A 151 -0.60 13.15 12.58
C SER A 151 -0.11 12.36 13.80
N GLY A 152 -0.60 12.67 14.99
CA GLY A 152 -0.37 11.89 16.22
C GLY A 152 -0.95 10.47 16.15
N LEU A 153 -1.90 10.22 15.23
CA LEU A 153 -2.49 8.90 15.00
C LEU A 153 -1.49 7.83 14.52
N LYS A 154 -0.31 8.24 14.02
CA LYS A 154 0.75 7.29 13.63
C LYS A 154 1.20 6.40 14.78
N ALA A 155 1.35 6.97 15.97
CA ALA A 155 1.75 6.22 17.16
C ALA A 155 0.71 5.15 17.50
N TYR A 156 -0.56 5.53 17.57
CA TYR A 156 -1.66 4.59 17.82
C TYR A 156 -1.71 3.46 16.79
N ILE A 157 -1.59 3.77 15.48
CA ILE A 157 -1.60 2.77 14.42
C ILE A 157 -0.41 1.82 14.58
N GLY A 158 0.79 2.36 14.82
CA GLY A 158 2.01 1.56 15.05
C GLY A 158 1.91 0.66 16.28
N GLU A 159 1.43 1.18 17.41
CA GLU A 159 1.22 0.41 18.65
C GLU A 159 0.22 -0.74 18.46
N LYS A 160 -0.87 -0.50 17.71
CA LYS A 160 -1.82 -1.57 17.36
C LYS A 160 -1.17 -2.63 16.48
N MET A 161 -0.35 -2.24 15.51
CA MET A 161 0.38 -3.21 14.68
C MET A 161 1.38 -4.03 15.52
N VAL A 162 2.13 -3.41 16.42
CA VAL A 162 3.05 -4.11 17.34
C VAL A 162 2.30 -5.06 18.25
N LYS A 163 1.17 -4.63 18.84
CA LYS A 163 0.30 -5.49 19.67
C LYS A 163 -0.07 -6.79 18.96
N TYR A 164 -0.23 -6.78 17.64
CA TYR A 164 -0.65 -7.93 16.84
C TYR A 164 0.46 -8.57 16.00
N GLY A 165 1.73 -8.32 16.33
CA GLY A 165 2.86 -9.09 15.85
C GLY A 165 3.79 -8.39 14.86
N ALA A 166 3.63 -7.10 14.62
CA ALA A 166 4.67 -6.31 13.97
C ALA A 166 5.88 -6.11 14.91
N SER A 167 7.07 -5.90 14.35
CA SER A 167 8.26 -5.60 15.14
C SER A 167 8.13 -4.25 15.84
N GLU A 168 8.61 -4.13 17.09
CA GLU A 168 8.69 -2.85 17.81
C GLU A 168 9.53 -1.81 17.07
N GLU A 169 10.44 -2.23 16.20
CA GLU A 169 11.26 -1.33 15.39
C GLU A 169 10.44 -0.36 14.53
N ILE A 170 9.22 -0.73 14.14
CA ILE A 170 8.36 0.16 13.34
C ILE A 170 7.99 1.45 14.07
N LEU A 171 8.09 1.48 15.41
CA LEU A 171 7.77 2.67 16.21
C LEU A 171 8.86 3.73 16.15
N TYR A 172 10.09 3.33 15.82
CA TYR A 172 11.22 4.25 15.85
C TYR A 172 12.11 4.24 14.59
N ASP A 173 11.93 3.29 13.66
CA ASP A 173 12.68 3.32 12.40
C ASP A 173 12.21 4.49 11.51
N SER A 174 13.15 5.14 10.84
CA SER A 174 12.84 6.24 9.91
C SER A 174 12.16 5.78 8.61
N HIS A 175 12.31 4.51 8.24
CA HIS A 175 11.65 3.87 7.11
C HIS A 175 10.93 2.58 7.55
N PRO A 176 9.93 2.72 8.45
CA PRO A 176 9.28 1.57 9.05
C PRO A 176 8.53 0.74 8.02
N HIS A 177 8.65 -0.59 8.14
CA HIS A 177 7.90 -1.55 7.34
C HIS A 177 7.55 -2.77 8.19
N VAL A 178 6.48 -3.45 7.83
CA VAL A 178 5.99 -4.62 8.57
C VAL A 178 6.38 -5.93 7.88
N GLY A 179 6.26 -5.99 6.56
CA GLY A 179 6.41 -7.21 5.76
C GLY A 179 5.11 -8.02 5.67
N THR A 180 4.91 -8.66 4.52
CA THR A 180 3.66 -9.39 4.25
C THR A 180 3.43 -10.55 5.22
N ASP A 181 4.48 -11.22 5.67
CA ASP A 181 4.45 -12.33 6.63
C ASP A 181 3.90 -11.92 8.02
N LYS A 182 4.14 -10.68 8.44
CA LYS A 182 3.65 -10.14 9.71
C LYS A 182 2.27 -9.49 9.58
N LEU A 183 1.97 -8.91 8.41
CA LEU A 183 0.69 -8.25 8.17
C LEU A 183 -0.50 -9.19 8.31
N VAL A 184 -0.37 -10.47 7.97
CA VAL A 184 -1.41 -11.48 8.16
C VAL A 184 -1.86 -11.58 9.62
N SER A 185 -0.92 -11.64 10.57
CA SER A 185 -1.24 -11.68 12.00
C SER A 185 -1.79 -10.36 12.52
N VAL A 186 -1.25 -9.23 12.03
CA VAL A 186 -1.74 -7.88 12.41
C VAL A 186 -3.20 -7.70 12.00
N VAL A 187 -3.53 -8.04 10.76
CA VAL A 187 -4.89 -7.91 10.22
C VAL A 187 -5.87 -8.77 10.99
N ARG A 188 -5.53 -10.05 11.24
CA ARG A 188 -6.33 -10.95 12.07
C ARG A 188 -6.56 -10.39 13.48
N GLY A 189 -5.50 -9.94 14.15
CA GLY A 189 -5.60 -9.40 15.49
C GLY A 189 -6.51 -8.17 15.60
N ILE A 190 -6.48 -7.28 14.61
CA ILE A 190 -7.40 -6.13 14.54
C ILE A 190 -8.85 -6.60 14.36
N ARG A 191 -9.13 -7.58 13.48
CA ARG A 191 -10.46 -8.17 13.33
C ARG A 191 -10.98 -8.71 14.65
N GLU A 192 -10.17 -9.52 15.34
CA GLU A 192 -10.54 -10.13 16.60
C GLU A 192 -10.82 -9.08 17.69
N GLU A 193 -10.05 -7.99 17.73
CA GLU A 193 -10.32 -6.89 18.66
C GLU A 193 -11.65 -6.20 18.33
N ILE A 194 -11.94 -5.90 17.05
CA ILE A 194 -13.22 -5.30 16.64
C ILE A 194 -14.39 -6.19 17.08
N ILE A 195 -14.32 -7.50 16.84
CA ILE A 195 -15.37 -8.45 17.22
C ILE A 195 -15.51 -8.50 18.75
N SER A 196 -14.42 -8.54 19.50
CA SER A 196 -14.44 -8.55 20.96
C SER A 196 -15.09 -7.30 21.57
N LEU A 197 -15.05 -6.19 20.85
CA LEU A 197 -15.65 -4.91 21.22
C LEU A 197 -17.11 -4.76 20.75
N GLY A 198 -17.71 -5.79 20.12
CA GLY A 198 -19.11 -5.81 19.67
C GLY A 198 -19.33 -5.49 18.19
N GLY A 199 -18.28 -5.25 17.41
CA GLY A 199 -18.38 -5.11 15.95
C GLY A 199 -18.64 -6.45 15.25
N GLU A 200 -19.16 -6.41 14.03
CA GLU A 200 -19.36 -7.56 13.16
C GLU A 200 -18.56 -7.40 11.87
N VAL A 201 -17.99 -8.48 11.35
CA VAL A 201 -17.26 -8.49 10.07
C VAL A 201 -17.84 -9.61 9.21
N HIS A 202 -18.42 -9.24 8.07
CA HIS A 202 -19.03 -10.12 7.10
C HIS A 202 -18.12 -10.22 5.87
N PHE A 203 -17.63 -11.44 5.63
CA PHE A 203 -16.79 -11.76 4.47
C PHE A 203 -17.60 -12.39 3.34
N GLU A 204 -17.04 -12.36 2.12
CA GLU A 204 -17.69 -12.84 0.90
C GLU A 204 -19.06 -12.17 0.73
N GLU A 205 -19.16 -10.91 1.18
CA GLU A 205 -20.35 -10.10 1.09
C GLU A 205 -20.05 -8.81 0.33
N GLU A 206 -20.68 -8.65 -0.83
CA GLU A 206 -20.41 -7.55 -1.75
C GLU A 206 -21.45 -6.44 -1.59
N PHE A 207 -20.98 -5.23 -1.37
CA PHE A 207 -21.79 -4.03 -1.40
C PHE A 207 -22.31 -3.78 -2.82
N ILE A 208 -23.64 -3.60 -2.97
CA ILE A 208 -24.30 -3.31 -4.24
C ILE A 208 -24.66 -1.83 -4.35
N GLY A 209 -25.10 -1.20 -3.26
CA GLY A 209 -25.55 0.18 -3.25
C GLY A 209 -26.16 0.58 -1.92
N PHE A 210 -26.71 1.78 -1.88
CA PHE A 210 -27.42 2.29 -0.71
C PHE A 210 -28.74 2.94 -1.12
N GLU A 211 -29.68 2.99 -0.17
CA GLU A 211 -30.95 3.68 -0.30
C GLU A 211 -30.86 5.04 0.42
N GLN A 212 -31.60 6.01 -0.09
CA GLN A 212 -31.71 7.34 0.49
C GLN A 212 -33.15 7.60 0.91
N ASP A 213 -33.29 8.35 2.00
CA ASP A 213 -34.57 8.91 2.44
C ASP A 213 -34.93 10.16 1.61
N THR A 214 -36.08 10.75 1.91
CA THR A 214 -36.58 11.98 1.25
C THR A 214 -35.69 13.19 1.40
N ASP A 215 -34.79 13.20 2.40
CA ASP A 215 -33.87 14.29 2.68
C ASP A 215 -32.48 14.08 2.03
N GLY A 216 -32.34 13.01 1.21
CA GLY A 216 -31.09 12.64 0.54
C GLY A 216 -30.03 12.03 1.49
N ARG A 217 -30.45 11.54 2.66
CA ARG A 217 -29.59 10.84 3.61
C ARG A 217 -29.67 9.35 3.37
N VAL A 218 -28.52 8.66 3.49
CA VAL A 218 -28.51 7.21 3.46
C VAL A 218 -29.42 6.65 4.58
N CYS A 219 -30.25 5.65 4.25
CA CYS A 219 -31.13 4.97 5.20
C CYS A 219 -30.94 3.45 5.22
N ALA A 220 -30.32 2.88 4.19
CA ALA A 220 -29.95 1.49 4.15
C ALA A 220 -28.74 1.24 3.21
N VAL A 221 -28.00 0.16 3.49
CA VAL A 221 -26.94 -0.41 2.64
C VAL A 221 -27.43 -1.75 2.14
N ASN A 222 -27.36 -1.97 0.82
CA ASN A 222 -27.73 -3.21 0.15
C ASN A 222 -26.48 -3.99 -0.23
N THR A 223 -26.47 -5.28 0.06
CA THR A 223 -25.43 -6.24 -0.33
C THR A 223 -26.04 -7.38 -1.14
N ASN A 224 -25.20 -8.26 -1.67
CA ASN A 224 -25.63 -9.49 -2.30
C ASN A 224 -26.28 -10.50 -1.33
N LYS A 225 -26.21 -10.27 -0.01
CA LYS A 225 -26.74 -11.17 1.02
C LYS A 225 -27.84 -10.56 1.90
N ALA A 226 -27.78 -9.24 2.14
CA ALA A 226 -28.66 -8.59 3.13
C ALA A 226 -28.86 -7.10 2.85
N THR A 227 -29.81 -6.50 3.58
CA THR A 227 -30.00 -5.04 3.67
C THR A 227 -29.79 -4.60 5.12
N TYR A 228 -28.89 -3.65 5.34
CA TYR A 228 -28.56 -3.10 6.63
C TYR A 228 -29.13 -1.69 6.78
N LYS A 229 -30.07 -1.50 7.69
CA LYS A 229 -30.56 -0.16 8.01
C LYS A 229 -29.49 0.64 8.73
N THR A 230 -29.15 1.78 8.18
CA THR A 230 -28.12 2.68 8.74
C THR A 230 -28.27 4.10 8.21
N LYS A 231 -27.82 5.06 9.01
CA LYS A 231 -27.73 6.48 8.60
C LYS A 231 -26.28 6.93 8.38
N ASN A 232 -25.30 6.06 8.59
CA ASN A 232 -23.89 6.36 8.48
C ASN A 232 -23.12 5.22 7.81
N VAL A 233 -22.51 5.52 6.65
CA VAL A 233 -21.74 4.56 5.84
C VAL A 233 -20.34 5.10 5.60
N ILE A 234 -19.32 4.39 6.05
CA ILE A 234 -17.93 4.67 5.65
C ILE A 234 -17.61 3.83 4.42
N LEU A 235 -17.34 4.51 3.30
CA LEU A 235 -17.05 3.86 2.02
C LEU A 235 -15.54 3.75 1.80
N ALA A 236 -14.95 2.60 2.17
CA ALA A 236 -13.52 2.31 2.20
C ALA A 236 -13.09 1.22 1.19
N VAL A 237 -13.60 1.29 -0.02
CA VAL A 237 -13.63 0.22 -1.03
C VAL A 237 -12.31 -0.05 -1.79
N GLY A 238 -11.27 0.77 -1.57
CA GLY A 238 -10.00 0.67 -2.30
C GLY A 238 -10.10 1.14 -3.76
N ASN A 239 -8.95 1.24 -4.43
CA ASN A 239 -8.88 1.81 -5.79
C ASN A 239 -9.22 0.81 -6.91
N SER A 240 -9.37 -0.47 -6.59
CA SER A 240 -9.62 -1.54 -7.56
C SER A 240 -11.11 -1.88 -7.77
N SER A 241 -12.03 -1.19 -7.07
CA SER A 241 -13.47 -1.45 -7.10
C SER A 241 -14.16 -0.87 -8.35
N ARG A 242 -13.77 -1.35 -9.54
CA ARG A 242 -14.15 -0.82 -10.86
C ARG A 242 -15.66 -0.74 -11.07
N GLU A 243 -16.37 -1.86 -10.85
CA GLU A 243 -17.82 -1.91 -11.03
C GLU A 243 -18.55 -0.94 -10.10
N LEU A 244 -18.07 -0.84 -8.87
CA LEU A 244 -18.64 0.08 -7.90
C LEU A 244 -18.46 1.55 -8.31
N PHE A 245 -17.29 1.92 -8.84
CA PHE A 245 -17.10 3.28 -9.35
C PHE A 245 -18.01 3.58 -10.54
N ARG A 246 -18.27 2.61 -11.43
CA ARG A 246 -19.23 2.76 -12.53
C ARG A 246 -20.64 2.99 -12.00
N SER A 247 -21.10 2.18 -11.04
CA SER A 247 -22.44 2.28 -10.48
C SER A 247 -22.68 3.55 -9.65
N LEU A 248 -21.66 4.06 -8.97
CA LEU A 248 -21.74 5.22 -8.09
C LEU A 248 -21.29 6.54 -8.75
N LYS A 249 -20.92 6.52 -10.04
CA LYS A 249 -20.37 7.68 -10.77
C LYS A 249 -21.19 8.94 -10.54
N ASP A 250 -22.46 8.89 -10.88
CA ASP A 250 -23.37 10.04 -10.84
C ASP A 250 -23.93 10.26 -9.43
N VAL A 251 -24.17 9.18 -8.70
CA VAL A 251 -24.76 9.24 -7.34
C VAL A 251 -23.83 9.94 -6.37
N LEU A 252 -22.52 9.71 -6.46
CA LEU A 252 -21.51 10.33 -5.62
C LEU A 252 -20.73 11.45 -6.33
N GLY A 253 -21.07 11.75 -7.59
CA GLY A 253 -20.43 12.83 -8.36
C GLY A 253 -18.91 12.64 -8.49
N LEU A 254 -18.48 11.47 -8.92
CA LEU A 254 -17.07 11.16 -9.05
C LEU A 254 -16.36 12.18 -9.93
N THR A 255 -15.12 12.49 -9.58
CA THR A 255 -14.25 13.38 -10.38
C THR A 255 -12.98 12.66 -10.80
N SER A 256 -12.44 13.05 -11.95
CA SER A 256 -11.15 12.57 -12.43
C SER A 256 -10.01 13.02 -11.51
N LYS A 257 -8.98 12.17 -11.41
CA LYS A 257 -7.79 12.44 -10.61
C LYS A 257 -6.54 11.99 -11.36
N PRO A 258 -5.47 12.81 -11.45
CA PRO A 258 -4.18 12.38 -11.97
C PRO A 258 -3.64 11.14 -11.23
N PHE A 259 -3.05 10.23 -11.99
CA PHE A 259 -2.42 9.01 -11.51
C PHE A 259 -1.12 8.74 -12.29
N SER A 260 -0.55 7.56 -12.18
CA SER A 260 0.64 7.19 -12.94
C SER A 260 0.59 5.73 -13.35
N VAL A 261 1.22 5.44 -14.49
CA VAL A 261 1.35 4.10 -15.04
C VAL A 261 2.79 3.83 -15.44
N GLY A 262 3.16 2.56 -15.54
CA GLY A 262 4.48 2.18 -15.99
C GLY A 262 4.79 0.70 -15.80
N VAL A 263 5.98 0.40 -15.34
CA VAL A 263 6.51 -0.96 -15.21
C VAL A 263 7.16 -1.18 -13.85
N ARG A 264 7.41 -2.43 -13.46
CA ARG A 264 8.31 -2.78 -12.37
C ARG A 264 9.71 -3.07 -12.89
N ILE A 265 10.72 -2.43 -12.30
CA ILE A 265 12.12 -2.75 -12.55
C ILE A 265 12.67 -3.62 -11.43
N GLU A 266 13.43 -4.66 -11.78
CA GLU A 266 14.14 -5.54 -10.86
C GLU A 266 15.65 -5.49 -11.11
N HIS A 267 16.40 -5.43 -10.01
CA HIS A 267 17.85 -5.55 -9.96
C HIS A 267 18.24 -6.60 -8.92
N LEU A 268 19.44 -7.16 -8.99
CA LEU A 268 19.97 -7.91 -7.86
C LEU A 268 20.04 -7.00 -6.62
N ARG A 269 19.55 -7.50 -5.48
CA ARG A 269 19.59 -6.77 -4.20
C ARG A 269 21.02 -6.39 -3.82
N GLU A 270 21.95 -7.33 -4.00
CA GLU A 270 23.36 -7.12 -3.72
C GLU A 270 23.97 -5.95 -4.51
N ASP A 271 23.60 -5.79 -5.78
CA ASP A 271 24.08 -4.70 -6.61
C ASP A 271 23.57 -3.34 -6.13
N ILE A 272 22.29 -3.26 -5.74
CA ILE A 272 21.71 -2.05 -5.15
C ILE A 272 22.33 -1.74 -3.80
N ASP A 273 22.52 -2.76 -2.94
CA ASP A 273 23.18 -2.59 -1.63
C ASP A 273 24.59 -2.04 -1.80
N LYS A 274 25.40 -2.63 -2.66
CA LYS A 274 26.75 -2.15 -2.96
C LYS A 274 26.76 -0.75 -3.58
N ALA A 275 25.79 -0.46 -4.45
CA ALA A 275 25.68 0.88 -5.05
C ALA A 275 25.31 1.95 -4.02
N MET A 276 24.49 1.63 -3.01
CA MET A 276 24.01 2.56 -2.00
C MET A 276 24.90 2.61 -0.75
N TYR A 277 25.35 1.45 -0.26
CA TYR A 277 26.07 1.33 1.01
C TYR A 277 27.56 0.96 0.85
N GLY A 278 28.01 0.51 -0.33
CA GLY A 278 29.38 0.04 -0.56
C GLY A 278 29.60 -1.41 -0.11
N PHE A 279 28.61 -2.10 0.44
CA PHE A 279 28.66 -3.52 0.84
C PHE A 279 27.30 -4.20 0.66
N ASP A 280 27.30 -5.53 0.67
CA ASP A 280 26.10 -6.36 0.68
C ASP A 280 25.54 -6.46 2.11
N THR A 281 24.28 -6.07 2.31
CA THR A 281 23.60 -6.11 3.60
C THR A 281 23.35 -7.51 4.14
N ALA A 282 23.43 -8.56 3.31
CA ALA A 282 23.29 -9.95 3.75
C ALA A 282 24.30 -10.37 4.84
N SER A 283 25.40 -9.64 4.95
CA SER A 283 26.40 -9.85 6.00
C SER A 283 25.94 -9.39 7.41
N TYR A 284 24.82 -8.67 7.48
CA TYR A 284 24.34 -8.04 8.70
C TYR A 284 22.87 -8.34 8.97
N LYS A 285 22.53 -8.84 10.15
CA LYS A 285 21.15 -9.14 10.57
C LYS A 285 20.30 -7.90 10.79
N ASN A 286 20.91 -6.80 11.23
CA ASN A 286 20.23 -5.56 11.64
C ASN A 286 20.40 -4.42 10.64
N ILE A 287 20.97 -4.66 9.47
CA ILE A 287 21.08 -3.68 8.40
C ILE A 287 20.13 -4.14 7.29
N CYS A 288 19.02 -3.44 7.13
CA CYS A 288 18.06 -3.75 6.06
C CYS A 288 18.65 -3.48 4.68
N ALA A 289 18.22 -4.24 3.68
CA ALA A 289 18.52 -3.99 2.28
C ALA A 289 18.27 -2.52 1.90
N ALA A 290 19.12 -1.99 1.03
CA ALA A 290 19.12 -0.58 0.66
C ALA A 290 17.81 -0.19 -0.05
N ASN A 291 17.29 0.97 0.29
CA ASN A 291 16.14 1.55 -0.39
C ASN A 291 16.54 2.83 -1.13
N TYR A 292 15.77 3.17 -2.17
CA TYR A 292 15.97 4.38 -2.93
C TYR A 292 14.66 5.03 -3.33
N LYS A 293 14.72 6.33 -3.60
CA LYS A 293 13.64 7.12 -4.20
C LYS A 293 14.25 8.04 -5.23
N LEU A 294 13.89 7.84 -6.49
CA LEU A 294 14.43 8.59 -7.62
C LEU A 294 13.30 9.29 -8.37
N ALA A 295 13.61 10.46 -8.91
CA ALA A 295 12.78 11.16 -9.88
C ALA A 295 13.70 11.90 -10.85
N VAL A 296 13.35 11.90 -12.11
CA VAL A 296 14.06 12.55 -13.20
C VAL A 296 13.08 13.18 -14.18
N ASP A 297 13.47 14.29 -14.76
CA ASP A 297 12.81 14.89 -15.92
C ASP A 297 13.49 14.34 -17.18
N THR A 298 12.73 13.80 -18.12
CA THR A 298 13.24 13.15 -19.32
C THR A 298 13.23 14.08 -20.53
N ASP A 299 14.01 13.73 -21.55
CA ASP A 299 14.07 14.50 -22.81
C ASP A 299 12.72 14.47 -23.58
N THR A 300 11.81 13.54 -23.25
CA THR A 300 10.43 13.52 -23.80
C THR A 300 9.53 14.60 -23.21
N GLY A 301 10.00 15.37 -22.22
CA GLY A 301 9.19 16.34 -21.48
C GLY A 301 8.33 15.75 -20.36
N SER A 302 8.35 14.42 -20.20
CA SER A 302 7.67 13.71 -19.12
C SER A 302 8.60 13.47 -17.94
N LYS A 303 8.02 13.16 -16.76
CA LYS A 303 8.77 12.70 -15.59
C LYS A 303 8.76 11.19 -15.52
N LEU A 304 9.89 10.61 -15.06
CA LEU A 304 9.93 9.24 -14.57
C LEU A 304 10.33 9.23 -13.10
N TYR A 305 9.59 8.48 -12.27
CA TYR A 305 9.95 8.37 -10.86
C TYR A 305 9.76 6.95 -10.34
N THR A 306 10.53 6.61 -9.30
CA THR A 306 10.37 5.33 -8.58
C THR A 306 9.28 5.45 -7.54
N PHE A 307 8.47 4.40 -7.43
CA PHE A 307 7.42 4.29 -6.43
C PHE A 307 7.42 2.90 -5.80
N CYS A 308 6.96 2.80 -4.55
CA CYS A 308 6.83 1.54 -3.81
C CYS A 308 8.03 0.59 -4.03
N MET A 309 9.26 1.10 -3.86
CA MET A 309 10.48 0.28 -3.95
C MET A 309 10.46 -0.78 -2.83
N CYS A 310 10.66 -2.04 -3.20
CA CYS A 310 10.62 -3.21 -2.33
C CYS A 310 12.02 -3.84 -2.26
N PRO A 311 12.84 -3.49 -1.26
CA PRO A 311 14.17 -4.09 -1.09
C PRO A 311 14.06 -5.57 -0.76
N GLY A 312 14.91 -6.40 -1.35
CA GLY A 312 14.89 -7.84 -1.09
C GLY A 312 13.50 -8.44 -1.26
N GLY A 313 12.77 -8.02 -2.30
CA GLY A 313 11.36 -8.36 -2.51
C GLY A 313 11.07 -8.93 -3.89
N GLU A 314 9.82 -9.25 -4.11
CA GLU A 314 9.29 -9.89 -5.31
C GLU A 314 8.34 -8.98 -6.06
N VAL A 315 8.27 -9.14 -7.39
CA VAL A 315 7.15 -8.64 -8.19
C VAL A 315 6.01 -9.65 -8.11
N VAL A 316 4.79 -9.17 -7.87
CA VAL A 316 3.63 -10.03 -7.62
C VAL A 316 2.47 -9.73 -8.57
N PRO A 317 1.63 -10.74 -8.89
CA PRO A 317 0.44 -10.57 -9.71
C PRO A 317 -0.65 -9.85 -8.90
N SER A 318 -1.09 -8.70 -9.38
CA SER A 318 -2.01 -7.82 -8.63
C SER A 318 -3.30 -7.51 -9.38
N ALA A 319 -3.64 -8.34 -10.40
CA ALA A 319 -4.92 -8.23 -11.09
C ALA A 319 -6.10 -8.56 -10.15
N SER A 320 -7.24 -7.95 -10.43
CA SER A 320 -8.51 -8.24 -9.77
C SER A 320 -9.65 -8.43 -10.79
N ILE A 321 -9.33 -8.32 -12.07
CA ILE A 321 -10.24 -8.53 -13.20
C ILE A 321 -9.67 -9.67 -14.03
N LYS A 322 -10.52 -10.59 -14.45
CA LYS A 322 -10.11 -11.69 -15.35
C LYS A 322 -9.57 -11.14 -16.67
N ASP A 323 -8.67 -11.90 -17.27
CA ASP A 323 -8.06 -11.55 -18.56
C ASP A 323 -7.30 -10.21 -18.54
N THR A 324 -6.66 -9.91 -17.42
CA THR A 324 -5.77 -8.76 -17.24
C THR A 324 -4.47 -9.15 -16.54
N ILE A 325 -3.41 -8.40 -16.79
CA ILE A 325 -2.15 -8.47 -16.05
C ILE A 325 -1.93 -7.15 -15.32
N VAL A 326 -1.60 -7.24 -14.05
CA VAL A 326 -1.18 -6.10 -13.22
C VAL A 326 -0.02 -6.55 -12.35
N THR A 327 1.03 -5.75 -12.30
CA THR A 327 2.17 -5.99 -11.41
C THR A 327 2.11 -5.09 -10.18
N ASN A 328 2.63 -5.57 -9.07
CA ASN A 328 2.94 -4.81 -7.87
C ASN A 328 4.19 -5.40 -7.23
N GLY A 329 4.68 -4.84 -6.13
CA GLY A 329 5.80 -5.37 -5.37
C GLY A 329 5.44 -5.70 -3.94
N MET A 330 6.07 -6.72 -3.40
CA MET A 330 6.01 -7.06 -1.99
C MET A 330 7.40 -7.42 -1.44
N SER A 331 7.56 -7.36 -0.13
CA SER A 331 8.71 -7.92 0.59
C SER A 331 8.24 -8.59 1.87
N TYR A 332 9.00 -9.60 2.29
CA TYR A 332 8.90 -10.15 3.63
C TYR A 332 9.56 -9.21 4.66
N SER A 333 9.29 -9.43 5.93
CA SER A 333 9.82 -8.59 7.02
C SER A 333 11.36 -8.54 7.04
N ARG A 334 12.04 -9.59 6.60
CA ARG A 334 13.51 -9.65 6.52
C ARG A 334 14.10 -8.90 5.33
N ARG A 335 13.34 -8.73 4.24
CA ARG A 335 13.85 -8.13 2.99
C ARG A 335 15.12 -8.80 2.46
N ASP A 336 15.18 -10.12 2.54
CA ASP A 336 16.35 -10.95 2.23
C ASP A 336 16.27 -11.71 0.89
N GLY A 337 15.29 -11.37 0.04
CA GLY A 337 15.18 -11.91 -1.30
C GLY A 337 16.36 -11.49 -2.21
N ASP A 338 16.55 -12.22 -3.30
CA ASP A 338 17.67 -12.02 -4.24
C ASP A 338 17.57 -10.70 -5.01
N ASN A 339 16.34 -10.24 -5.30
CA ASN A 339 16.08 -9.03 -6.06
C ASN A 339 15.59 -7.88 -5.16
N SER A 340 15.85 -6.67 -5.62
CA SER A 340 15.16 -5.44 -5.20
C SER A 340 14.36 -4.91 -6.36
N ASN A 341 13.12 -4.49 -6.15
CA ASN A 341 12.26 -4.00 -7.22
C ASN A 341 11.60 -2.66 -6.87
N ALA A 342 11.22 -1.92 -7.90
CA ALA A 342 10.47 -0.68 -7.76
C ALA A 342 9.56 -0.45 -8.97
N ALA A 343 8.41 0.19 -8.76
CA ALA A 343 7.66 0.74 -9.87
C ALA A 343 8.42 1.91 -10.49
N LEU A 344 8.48 1.96 -11.81
CA LEU A 344 8.88 3.11 -12.62
C LEU A 344 7.63 3.70 -13.23
N LEU A 345 7.26 4.90 -12.81
CA LEU A 345 5.97 5.49 -13.11
C LEU A 345 6.10 6.79 -13.89
N ILE A 346 5.24 6.91 -14.89
CA ILE A 346 5.03 8.08 -15.72
C ILE A 346 3.71 8.72 -15.29
N PRO A 347 3.69 10.01 -14.93
CA PRO A 347 2.46 10.73 -14.60
C PRO A 347 1.47 10.75 -15.77
N TYR A 348 0.19 10.58 -15.46
CA TYR A 348 -0.90 10.63 -16.41
C TYR A 348 -2.04 11.47 -15.85
N ASP A 349 -2.44 12.49 -16.61
CA ASP A 349 -3.55 13.35 -16.26
C ASP A 349 -4.73 13.08 -17.22
N PRO A 350 -5.74 12.32 -16.76
CA PRO A 350 -6.85 11.92 -17.63
C PRO A 350 -7.71 13.11 -18.08
N SER A 351 -7.73 14.21 -17.33
CA SER A 351 -8.51 15.41 -17.68
C SER A 351 -8.04 16.10 -18.97
N ARG A 352 -6.84 15.77 -19.45
CA ARG A 352 -6.33 16.26 -20.74
C ARG A 352 -6.95 15.56 -21.95
N TYR A 353 -7.63 14.42 -21.73
CA TYR A 353 -8.11 13.54 -22.77
C TYR A 353 -9.63 13.35 -22.76
N SER A 354 -10.28 13.55 -21.62
CA SER A 354 -11.72 13.35 -21.46
C SER A 354 -12.27 14.06 -20.23
N ASP A 355 -13.52 14.53 -20.33
CA ASP A 355 -14.29 15.03 -19.20
C ASP A 355 -14.94 13.90 -18.38
N ASP A 356 -14.92 12.66 -18.88
CA ASP A 356 -15.44 11.51 -18.14
C ASP A 356 -14.55 11.20 -16.94
N PRO A 357 -15.07 11.26 -15.70
CA PRO A 357 -14.29 10.95 -14.49
C PRO A 357 -13.76 9.53 -14.44
N LEU A 358 -14.31 8.59 -15.19
CA LEU A 358 -13.87 7.20 -15.28
C LEU A 358 -12.82 6.94 -16.36
N TYR A 359 -12.54 7.90 -17.23
CA TYR A 359 -11.61 7.71 -18.34
C TYR A 359 -10.23 7.19 -17.89
N GLY A 360 -9.69 7.74 -16.78
CA GLY A 360 -8.43 7.27 -16.22
C GLY A 360 -8.46 5.80 -15.78
N MET A 361 -9.58 5.36 -15.24
CA MET A 361 -9.80 3.97 -14.86
C MET A 361 -9.86 3.06 -16.10
N GLU A 362 -10.56 3.47 -17.14
CA GLU A 362 -10.67 2.72 -18.39
C GLU A 362 -9.32 2.63 -19.13
N TYR A 363 -8.52 3.69 -19.06
CA TYR A 363 -7.16 3.68 -19.59
C TYR A 363 -6.26 2.65 -18.88
N GLN A 364 -6.35 2.55 -17.53
CA GLN A 364 -5.64 1.51 -16.78
C GLN A 364 -6.11 0.12 -17.22
N ASP A 365 -7.43 -0.12 -17.28
CA ASP A 365 -8.01 -1.39 -17.68
C ASP A 365 -7.60 -1.80 -19.11
N ALA A 366 -7.45 -0.82 -20.02
CA ALA A 366 -6.97 -1.07 -21.39
C ALA A 366 -5.51 -1.51 -21.42
N LEU A 367 -4.61 -0.90 -20.63
CA LEU A 367 -3.21 -1.32 -20.53
C LEU A 367 -3.09 -2.74 -19.95
N GLU A 368 -3.88 -3.05 -18.93
CA GLU A 368 -3.91 -4.34 -18.26
C GLU A 368 -4.35 -5.47 -19.20
N ARG A 369 -5.35 -5.22 -20.07
CA ARG A 369 -5.83 -6.16 -21.10
C ARG A 369 -4.81 -6.34 -22.21
N LYS A 370 -4.22 -5.24 -22.72
CA LYS A 370 -3.14 -5.31 -23.72
C LYS A 370 -1.97 -6.18 -23.24
N ALA A 371 -1.59 -6.07 -21.96
CA ALA A 371 -0.55 -6.89 -21.37
C ALA A 371 -0.91 -8.38 -21.35
N TYR A 372 -2.15 -8.72 -21.04
CA TYR A 372 -2.65 -10.10 -21.11
C TYR A 372 -2.65 -10.65 -22.54
N GLU A 373 -3.06 -9.85 -23.52
CA GLU A 373 -3.08 -10.22 -24.93
C GLU A 373 -1.66 -10.39 -25.50
N ALA A 374 -0.74 -9.47 -25.16
CA ALA A 374 0.63 -9.47 -25.63
C ALA A 374 1.42 -10.72 -25.22
N THR A 375 1.00 -11.40 -24.14
CA THR A 375 1.59 -12.68 -23.70
C THR A 375 0.80 -13.91 -24.14
N GLY A 376 -0.05 -13.76 -25.15
CA GLY A 376 -0.82 -14.87 -25.71
C GLY A 376 -1.91 -15.39 -24.74
N ARG A 377 -2.39 -14.54 -23.83
CA ARG A 377 -3.45 -14.87 -22.85
C ARG A 377 -3.07 -15.99 -21.87
N SER A 378 -1.78 -16.07 -21.55
CA SER A 378 -1.22 -17.16 -20.76
C SER A 378 -1.23 -16.91 -19.24
N GLY A 379 -1.56 -15.68 -18.79
CA GLY A 379 -1.40 -15.26 -17.41
C GLY A 379 0.07 -14.94 -17.00
N LEU A 380 1.03 -15.09 -17.90
CA LEU A 380 2.42 -14.65 -17.72
C LEU A 380 2.49 -13.12 -17.85
N ALA A 381 3.35 -12.47 -17.07
CA ALA A 381 3.52 -11.03 -17.22
C ALA A 381 4.48 -10.68 -18.37
N PRO A 382 4.19 -9.65 -19.18
CA PRO A 382 5.12 -9.14 -20.18
C PRO A 382 6.43 -8.68 -19.53
N SER A 383 7.56 -9.09 -20.06
CA SER A 383 8.86 -8.65 -19.55
C SER A 383 9.87 -8.40 -20.67
N VAL A 384 10.84 -7.54 -20.38
CA VAL A 384 11.97 -7.23 -21.23
C VAL A 384 13.14 -6.80 -20.35
N THR A 385 14.37 -7.06 -20.78
CA THR A 385 15.53 -6.45 -20.12
C THR A 385 15.71 -4.99 -20.59
N TYR A 386 16.34 -4.17 -19.76
CA TYR A 386 16.66 -2.80 -20.18
C TYR A 386 17.59 -2.78 -21.41
N GLY A 387 18.53 -3.72 -21.51
CA GLY A 387 19.38 -3.87 -22.68
C GLY A 387 18.59 -4.16 -23.96
N GLU A 388 17.60 -5.06 -23.90
CA GLU A 388 16.71 -5.35 -25.04
C GLU A 388 15.85 -4.13 -25.38
N LEU A 389 15.31 -3.43 -24.38
CA LEU A 389 14.52 -2.22 -24.61
C LEU A 389 15.32 -1.12 -25.33
N CYS A 390 16.62 -1.00 -25.02
CA CYS A 390 17.55 -0.09 -25.72
C CYS A 390 18.05 -0.61 -27.07
N LYS A 391 17.59 -1.76 -27.55
CA LYS A 391 18.08 -2.48 -28.75
C LYS A 391 19.59 -2.80 -28.73
N ASN A 392 20.17 -2.85 -27.54
CA ASN A 392 21.57 -3.22 -27.28
C ASN A 392 21.70 -4.67 -26.80
N ALA A 393 20.80 -5.54 -27.24
CA ALA A 393 20.62 -6.88 -26.73
C ALA A 393 21.79 -7.80 -27.09
N ARG A 394 22.70 -8.05 -26.16
CA ARG A 394 23.57 -9.22 -26.14
C ARG A 394 23.94 -9.74 -24.75
N ASN A 395 23.30 -9.27 -23.72
CA ASN A 395 23.64 -9.71 -22.37
C ASN A 395 22.58 -10.70 -21.86
N ALA A 396 23.03 -11.94 -21.66
CA ALA A 396 22.25 -12.86 -20.82
C ALA A 396 21.98 -12.17 -19.48
N THR A 397 20.72 -12.06 -19.09
CA THR A 397 20.37 -11.42 -17.81
C THR A 397 20.87 -12.27 -16.65
N SER A 398 21.53 -11.62 -15.68
CA SER A 398 21.82 -12.21 -14.38
C SER A 398 20.63 -12.10 -13.42
N VAL A 399 19.68 -11.21 -13.73
CA VAL A 399 18.48 -10.97 -12.93
C VAL A 399 17.37 -11.89 -13.40
N LYS A 400 16.90 -12.78 -12.52
CA LYS A 400 15.73 -13.62 -12.79
C LYS A 400 14.47 -12.86 -12.37
N PRO A 401 13.46 -12.70 -13.26
CA PRO A 401 12.19 -12.13 -12.87
C PRO A 401 11.55 -12.89 -11.69
N THR A 402 11.02 -12.17 -10.71
CA THR A 402 10.40 -12.79 -9.54
C THR A 402 8.89 -12.94 -9.67
N TYR A 403 8.28 -12.36 -10.70
CA TYR A 403 6.84 -12.45 -10.91
C TYR A 403 6.41 -13.93 -11.11
N LEU A 404 5.49 -14.37 -10.29
CA LEU A 404 4.82 -15.67 -10.42
C LEU A 404 3.36 -15.44 -10.89
N PRO A 405 2.91 -16.20 -11.86
CA PRO A 405 3.34 -17.54 -12.39
C PRO A 405 4.53 -17.54 -13.33
N GLY A 406 5.09 -16.40 -13.71
CA GLY A 406 6.22 -16.26 -14.59
C GLY A 406 6.05 -15.14 -15.60
N THR A 407 7.07 -14.92 -16.42
CA THR A 407 7.09 -13.84 -17.41
C THR A 407 7.26 -14.37 -18.81
N ALA A 408 6.81 -13.60 -19.81
CA ALA A 408 7.04 -13.84 -21.22
C ALA A 408 7.72 -12.61 -21.86
N SER A 409 8.69 -12.85 -22.74
CA SER A 409 9.30 -11.76 -23.52
C SER A 409 8.25 -11.08 -24.39
N CYS A 410 8.22 -9.76 -24.36
CA CYS A 410 7.22 -8.97 -25.05
C CYS A 410 7.81 -7.65 -25.56
N ASN A 411 7.34 -7.20 -26.72
CA ASN A 411 7.60 -5.86 -27.19
C ASN A 411 6.74 -4.87 -26.39
N MET A 412 7.35 -3.98 -25.61
CA MET A 412 6.64 -3.01 -24.77
C MET A 412 5.75 -2.05 -25.58
N LEU A 413 5.96 -1.90 -26.87
CA LEU A 413 5.10 -1.11 -27.77
C LEU A 413 3.72 -1.75 -28.01
N GLU A 414 3.55 -3.03 -27.68
CA GLU A 414 2.22 -3.66 -27.72
C GLU A 414 1.32 -3.18 -26.57
N ILE A 415 1.94 -2.66 -25.49
CA ILE A 415 1.24 -2.21 -24.29
C ILE A 415 1.24 -0.68 -24.19
N PHE A 416 2.43 -0.07 -24.36
CA PHE A 416 2.67 1.36 -24.16
C PHE A 416 2.84 2.10 -25.48
N THR A 417 2.66 3.42 -25.45
CA THR A 417 2.98 4.29 -26.58
C THR A 417 4.50 4.45 -26.76
N GLN A 418 4.95 4.85 -27.94
CA GLN A 418 6.36 5.14 -28.20
C GLN A 418 6.91 6.16 -27.20
N GLU A 419 6.18 7.25 -26.94
CA GLU A 419 6.58 8.27 -25.95
C GLU A 419 6.80 7.71 -24.57
N GLN A 420 5.93 6.79 -24.12
CA GLN A 420 6.08 6.13 -22.82
C GLN A 420 7.32 5.23 -22.79
N VAL A 421 7.58 4.48 -23.85
CA VAL A 421 8.77 3.62 -23.96
C VAL A 421 10.04 4.50 -23.97
N ASP A 422 10.06 5.58 -24.74
CA ASP A 422 11.19 6.52 -24.79
C ASP A 422 11.43 7.18 -23.42
N THR A 423 10.35 7.52 -22.70
CA THR A 423 10.41 8.04 -21.31
C THR A 423 11.04 7.02 -20.36
N LEU A 424 10.70 5.73 -20.49
CA LEU A 424 11.30 4.67 -19.68
C LEU A 424 12.80 4.53 -19.99
N VAL A 425 13.18 4.46 -21.27
CA VAL A 425 14.57 4.32 -21.72
C VAL A 425 15.43 5.47 -21.21
N ASP A 426 15.01 6.71 -21.47
CA ASP A 426 15.77 7.89 -21.07
C ASP A 426 15.80 8.07 -19.55
N GLY A 427 14.67 7.87 -18.88
CA GLY A 427 14.57 8.01 -17.44
C GLY A 427 15.44 7.00 -16.69
N ILE A 428 15.49 5.73 -17.11
CA ILE A 428 16.37 4.71 -16.50
C ILE A 428 17.84 5.09 -16.69
N ARG A 429 18.22 5.55 -17.88
CA ARG A 429 19.56 6.08 -18.16
C ARG A 429 19.95 7.23 -17.23
N LEU A 430 19.03 8.17 -17.01
CA LEU A 430 19.25 9.30 -16.10
C LEU A 430 19.32 8.86 -14.62
N MET A 431 18.56 7.85 -14.22
CA MET A 431 18.63 7.25 -12.89
C MET A 431 19.95 6.50 -12.66
N GLY A 432 20.54 5.90 -13.71
CA GLY A 432 21.86 5.29 -13.69
C GLY A 432 22.98 6.25 -13.30
N ARG A 433 22.82 7.56 -13.61
CA ARG A 433 23.74 8.61 -13.15
C ARG A 433 23.66 8.88 -11.65
N LYS A 434 22.52 8.54 -11.02
CA LYS A 434 22.29 8.75 -9.58
C LYS A 434 22.67 7.51 -8.75
N ILE A 435 22.36 6.32 -9.28
CA ILE A 435 22.68 5.02 -8.65
C ILE A 435 23.44 4.20 -9.69
N ARG A 436 24.71 3.94 -9.42
CA ARG A 436 25.57 3.15 -10.32
C ARG A 436 24.95 1.78 -10.57
N GLY A 437 24.79 1.42 -11.85
CA GLY A 437 24.24 0.13 -12.26
C GLY A 437 22.72 0.06 -12.30
N PHE A 438 22.01 1.16 -11.97
CA PHE A 438 20.56 1.21 -12.12
C PHE A 438 20.12 1.02 -13.58
N ASP A 439 20.92 1.50 -14.52
CA ASP A 439 20.75 1.36 -15.96
C ASP A 439 21.49 0.13 -16.52
N SER A 440 21.72 -0.90 -15.70
CA SER A 440 22.29 -2.18 -16.16
C SER A 440 21.42 -2.79 -17.25
N GLY A 441 22.06 -3.25 -18.33
CA GLY A 441 21.36 -3.97 -19.40
C GLY A 441 20.66 -5.26 -18.93
N SER A 442 21.05 -5.81 -17.76
CA SER A 442 20.45 -7.00 -17.15
C SER A 442 19.23 -6.68 -16.26
N ALA A 443 18.93 -5.40 -15.95
CA ALA A 443 17.74 -5.02 -15.20
C ALA A 443 16.48 -5.49 -15.95
N VAL A 444 15.55 -6.12 -15.23
CA VAL A 444 14.32 -6.66 -15.83
C VAL A 444 13.16 -5.69 -15.59
N LEU A 445 12.42 -5.41 -16.65
CA LEU A 445 11.20 -4.62 -16.63
C LEU A 445 10.01 -5.56 -16.80
N THR A 446 9.10 -5.59 -15.83
CA THR A 446 7.87 -6.39 -15.86
C THR A 446 6.65 -5.44 -15.90
N ALA A 447 5.74 -5.65 -16.83
CA ALA A 447 4.63 -4.75 -17.13
C ALA A 447 3.26 -5.40 -16.93
N PRO A 448 2.19 -4.57 -16.75
CA PRO A 448 2.22 -3.15 -16.40
C PRO A 448 2.03 -2.90 -14.91
N GLU A 449 2.50 -1.79 -14.39
CA GLU A 449 2.12 -1.23 -13.10
C GLU A 449 1.14 -0.08 -13.33
N THR A 450 -0.14 -0.30 -13.04
CA THR A 450 -1.23 0.63 -13.36
C THR A 450 -1.96 1.16 -12.13
N ARG A 451 -1.89 0.43 -11.01
CA ARG A 451 -2.73 0.70 -9.84
C ARG A 451 -1.97 1.34 -8.67
N SER A 452 -1.02 2.22 -8.99
CA SER A 452 -0.22 2.96 -8.00
C SER A 452 -1.03 3.97 -7.18
N SER A 453 -2.14 4.49 -7.73
CA SER A 453 -3.08 5.39 -7.06
C SER A 453 -4.44 5.37 -7.75
N SER A 454 -5.49 5.77 -7.02
CA SER A 454 -6.83 5.88 -7.59
C SER A 454 -6.89 6.93 -8.70
N PRO A 455 -7.45 6.61 -9.88
CA PRO A 455 -7.66 7.56 -10.97
C PRO A 455 -8.92 8.41 -10.78
N VAL A 456 -9.70 8.14 -9.73
CA VAL A 456 -10.93 8.85 -9.41
C VAL A 456 -10.90 9.40 -7.99
N ARG A 457 -11.73 10.40 -7.76
CA ARG A 457 -12.01 10.95 -6.42
C ARG A 457 -13.51 10.99 -6.19
N ILE A 458 -13.94 10.62 -4.98
CA ILE A 458 -15.29 10.82 -4.49
C ILE A 458 -15.29 12.12 -3.67
N PRO A 459 -15.93 13.21 -4.15
CA PRO A 459 -15.92 14.48 -3.44
C PRO A 459 -16.56 14.38 -2.06
N ARG A 460 -15.89 14.96 -1.05
CA ARG A 460 -16.39 15.04 0.33
C ARG A 460 -16.05 16.39 0.95
N ASP A 461 -16.81 16.80 1.91
CA ASP A 461 -16.51 17.97 2.71
C ASP A 461 -15.22 17.79 3.52
N LYS A 462 -14.43 18.84 3.65
CA LYS A 462 -13.10 18.77 4.29
C LYS A 462 -13.17 18.69 5.82
N GLU A 463 -14.24 19.18 6.42
CA GLU A 463 -14.40 19.24 7.88
C GLU A 463 -15.20 18.05 8.39
N THR A 464 -16.33 17.76 7.75
CA THR A 464 -17.23 16.68 8.15
C THR A 464 -16.84 15.32 7.60
N TYR A 465 -16.05 15.29 6.51
CA TYR A 465 -15.71 14.09 5.72
C TYR A 465 -16.92 13.41 5.04
N GLU A 466 -18.09 14.03 5.11
CA GLU A 466 -19.33 13.55 4.49
C GLU A 466 -19.30 13.83 2.97
N SER A 467 -19.85 12.93 2.16
CA SER A 467 -20.02 13.15 0.72
C SER A 467 -20.78 14.44 0.45
N VAL A 468 -20.37 15.17 -0.59
CA VAL A 468 -21.05 16.44 -0.97
C VAL A 468 -22.43 16.22 -1.57
N LEU A 469 -22.74 15.03 -2.08
CA LEU A 469 -24.02 14.72 -2.72
C LEU A 469 -24.95 13.83 -1.87
N VAL A 470 -24.41 12.97 -1.03
CA VAL A 470 -25.20 12.01 -0.26
C VAL A 470 -24.87 12.14 1.22
N LYS A 471 -25.82 12.61 2.01
CA LYS A 471 -25.67 12.74 3.46
C LYS A 471 -25.54 11.36 4.13
N GLY A 472 -24.68 11.26 5.13
CA GLY A 472 -24.43 10.02 5.86
C GLY A 472 -23.47 9.06 5.18
N VAL A 473 -22.90 9.41 4.01
CA VAL A 473 -21.85 8.66 3.34
C VAL A 473 -20.51 9.36 3.54
N TYR A 474 -19.50 8.62 4.03
CA TYR A 474 -18.16 9.10 4.33
C TYR A 474 -17.12 8.38 3.46
N PRO A 475 -16.78 8.94 2.27
CA PRO A 475 -15.75 8.36 1.40
C PRO A 475 -14.40 8.38 2.08
N SER A 476 -13.72 7.22 2.17
CA SER A 476 -12.48 7.07 2.93
C SER A 476 -11.40 6.30 2.19
N GLY A 477 -10.16 6.64 2.46
CA GLY A 477 -8.99 5.92 2.02
C GLY A 477 -8.60 6.17 0.57
N GLU A 478 -7.90 5.19 0.01
CA GLU A 478 -7.31 5.29 -1.34
C GLU A 478 -8.35 5.28 -2.45
N GLY A 479 -9.39 4.43 -2.34
CA GLY A 479 -10.47 4.37 -3.33
C GLY A 479 -11.23 5.68 -3.46
N ALA A 480 -11.41 6.39 -2.36
CA ALA A 480 -12.01 7.72 -2.35
C ALA A 480 -11.06 8.83 -2.86
N GLY A 481 -9.79 8.52 -3.13
CA GLY A 481 -8.81 9.45 -3.68
C GLY A 481 -8.10 10.35 -2.65
N TYR A 482 -8.16 10.02 -1.34
CA TYR A 482 -7.59 10.83 -0.26
C TYR A 482 -6.34 10.23 0.41
N ALA A 483 -6.02 8.98 0.12
CA ALA A 483 -4.86 8.29 0.65
C ALA A 483 -4.10 7.55 -0.47
N GLY A 484 -2.91 7.03 -0.18
CA GLY A 484 -2.09 6.31 -1.14
C GLY A 484 -1.16 5.29 -0.46
N GLY A 485 -1.61 4.62 0.61
CA GLY A 485 -0.86 3.60 1.32
C GLY A 485 -1.45 3.27 2.68
N ILE A 486 -0.91 2.27 3.36
CA ILE A 486 -1.44 1.70 4.61
C ILE A 486 -1.67 2.79 5.68
N MET A 487 -0.62 3.52 6.04
CA MET A 487 -0.67 4.51 7.13
C MET A 487 -1.63 5.66 6.82
N SER A 488 -1.58 6.22 5.60
CA SER A 488 -2.47 7.32 5.22
C SER A 488 -3.92 6.89 5.13
N SER A 489 -4.20 5.67 4.67
CA SER A 489 -5.56 5.11 4.63
C SER A 489 -6.09 4.85 6.04
N ALA A 490 -5.28 4.29 6.94
CA ALA A 490 -5.65 4.09 8.34
C ALA A 490 -5.98 5.41 9.05
N ILE A 491 -5.12 6.44 8.88
CA ILE A 491 -5.38 7.79 9.43
C ILE A 491 -6.69 8.37 8.89
N ASP A 492 -6.96 8.22 7.60
CA ASP A 492 -8.16 8.73 6.97
C ASP A 492 -9.42 8.00 7.48
N GLY A 493 -9.34 6.66 7.62
CA GLY A 493 -10.39 5.84 8.24
C GLY A 493 -10.72 6.26 9.67
N ILE A 494 -9.70 6.48 10.51
CA ILE A 494 -9.89 6.98 11.89
C ILE A 494 -10.59 8.33 11.88
N LYS A 495 -10.19 9.25 11.00
CA LYS A 495 -10.82 10.58 10.92
C LYS A 495 -12.29 10.51 10.51
N CYS A 496 -12.64 9.67 9.51
CA CYS A 496 -14.03 9.43 9.14
C CYS A 496 -14.81 8.82 10.31
N ALA A 497 -14.26 7.80 10.98
CA ALA A 497 -14.89 7.17 12.13
C ALA A 497 -15.16 8.15 13.28
N ASN A 498 -14.22 9.05 13.57
CA ASN A 498 -14.43 10.09 14.59
C ASN A 498 -15.57 11.04 14.21
N ARG A 499 -15.75 11.39 12.94
CA ARG A 499 -16.90 12.23 12.50
C ARG A 499 -18.22 11.47 12.60
N VAL A 500 -18.24 10.20 12.20
CA VAL A 500 -19.41 9.33 12.40
C VAL A 500 -19.76 9.24 13.89
N ALA A 501 -18.80 8.96 14.75
CA ALA A 501 -19.01 8.87 16.18
C ALA A 501 -19.56 10.19 16.77
N GLN A 502 -19.01 11.34 16.37
CA GLN A 502 -19.51 12.65 16.77
C GLN A 502 -20.97 12.88 16.35
N SER A 503 -21.35 12.50 15.12
CA SER A 503 -22.72 12.65 14.61
C SER A 503 -23.72 11.72 15.30
N MET A 504 -23.26 10.59 15.87
CA MET A 504 -24.13 9.61 16.54
C MET A 504 -24.24 9.80 18.04
N LEU A 505 -23.25 10.43 18.67
CA LEU A 505 -23.17 10.59 20.14
C LEU A 505 -23.58 11.98 20.61
N ASN A 506 -23.74 12.95 19.71
CA ASN A 506 -24.32 14.27 19.94
C ASN A 506 -25.82 14.26 19.65
#